data_3add6481220fc36f490c2f586374eced
#
_entry.id   3add6481220fc36f490c2f586374eced
#
_cell.length_a   1.000
_cell.length_b   1.000
_cell.length_c   1.000
_cell.angle_alpha   90.00
_cell.angle_beta   90.00
_cell.angle_gamma   90.00
#
_symmetry.space_group_name_H-M   'P 1'
#
loop_
_entity.id
_entity.type
_entity.pdbx_description
1 polymer ?
#
loop_
_entity_poly.entity_id
_entity_poly.type
_entity_poly.pdbx_seq_one_letter_code
_entity_poly.pdbx_strand_id
1 'polypeptide(L)'
;MPRQHGAWAMILVPSIVGLALSARVRPLGWADLTLCLTWFVGYFAFSAAVLVLKSAPRRRGRHYPALATYGIGAVALGVATLVLRGPALLWWVPVYALLLGPAFRWAATRRERSLSSGVVTVLASCGLMAVLRLAPWSPPPTTSEWALMATVTLYFVGTVLHVKALIRERNDPRAARRSVAYHAAAAALIVTAVLLGWLSWPWILFAVALPARAWQMPRAVRRPMQIGLLEVALSVTLLALTLWAA
;
A
#
# COMPACT_ATOMS: atom_id res chain seq x y z
N MET A 1 -0.66 1.44 -18.77
CA MET A 1 0.15 1.68 -17.56
C MET A 1 -0.55 2.71 -16.68
N PRO A 2 -0.58 2.55 -15.35
CA PRO A 2 -1.17 3.53 -14.45
C PRO A 2 -0.41 4.86 -14.55
N ARG A 3 -1.14 5.94 -14.85
CA ARG A 3 -0.56 7.29 -14.97
C ARG A 3 -0.36 8.00 -13.61
N GLN A 4 -0.44 7.26 -12.51
CA GLN A 4 -0.40 7.82 -11.15
C GLN A 4 0.96 7.48 -10.52
N HIS A 5 1.86 8.45 -10.45
CA HIS A 5 3.20 8.29 -9.86
C HIS A 5 3.16 7.78 -8.40
N GLY A 6 2.17 8.19 -7.61
CA GLY A 6 1.99 7.71 -6.23
C GLY A 6 1.63 6.23 -6.09
N ALA A 7 1.06 5.59 -7.12
CA ALA A 7 0.72 4.17 -7.07
C ALA A 7 1.97 3.27 -6.99
N TRP A 8 3.06 3.69 -7.60
CA TRP A 8 4.32 2.94 -7.57
C TRP A 8 4.91 2.86 -6.16
N ALA A 9 4.92 3.98 -5.41
CA ALA A 9 5.40 3.98 -4.04
C ALA A 9 4.57 3.02 -3.15
N MET A 10 3.23 3.01 -3.32
CA MET A 10 2.32 2.13 -2.57
C MET A 10 2.52 0.65 -2.87
N ILE A 11 3.11 0.28 -4.00
CA ILE A 11 3.38 -1.12 -4.35
C ILE A 11 4.81 -1.49 -3.96
N LEU A 12 5.78 -0.64 -4.29
CA LEU A 12 7.19 -0.92 -4.11
C LEU A 12 7.62 -0.90 -2.65
N VAL A 13 7.20 0.12 -1.89
CA VAL A 13 7.64 0.29 -0.50
C VAL A 13 7.21 -0.89 0.38
N PRO A 14 5.93 -1.31 0.41
CA PRO A 14 5.56 -2.50 1.17
C PRO A 14 6.29 -3.77 0.73
N SER A 15 6.54 -3.94 -0.58
CA SER A 15 7.28 -5.09 -1.09
C SER A 15 8.72 -5.11 -0.55
N ILE A 16 9.42 -3.98 -0.64
CA ILE A 16 10.80 -3.86 -0.16
C ILE A 16 10.88 -4.04 1.36
N VAL A 17 9.94 -3.41 2.10
CA VAL A 17 9.87 -3.55 3.57
C VAL A 17 9.63 -5.01 3.96
N GLY A 18 8.66 -5.68 3.33
CA GLY A 18 8.38 -7.09 3.61
C GLY A 18 9.56 -8.01 3.32
N LEU A 19 10.28 -7.77 2.21
CA LEU A 19 11.51 -8.50 1.88
C LEU A 19 12.62 -8.22 2.90
N ALA A 20 12.83 -6.95 3.28
CA ALA A 20 13.84 -6.57 4.26
C ALA A 20 13.61 -7.21 5.63
N LEU A 21 12.36 -7.18 6.12
CA LEU A 21 11.99 -7.85 7.37
C LEU A 21 12.19 -9.37 7.29
N SER A 22 11.87 -9.98 6.14
CA SER A 22 12.09 -11.41 5.92
C SER A 22 13.57 -11.77 5.88
N ALA A 23 14.39 -10.95 5.20
CA ALA A 23 15.83 -11.18 5.04
C ALA A 23 16.61 -11.20 6.36
N ARG A 24 16.07 -10.56 7.41
CA ARG A 24 16.69 -10.54 8.75
C ARG A 24 16.59 -11.84 9.52
N VAL A 25 15.55 -12.60 9.24
CA VAL A 25 15.22 -13.81 10.01
C VAL A 25 15.45 -15.08 9.21
N ARG A 26 15.64 -14.96 7.90
CA ARG A 26 15.89 -16.08 6.99
C ARG A 26 16.48 -15.62 5.65
N PRO A 27 17.16 -16.48 4.90
CA PRO A 27 17.55 -16.17 3.53
C PRO A 27 16.30 -16.00 2.63
N LEU A 28 16.37 -15.05 1.72
CA LEU A 28 15.37 -14.90 0.66
C LEU A 28 15.59 -15.96 -0.42
N GLY A 29 14.51 -16.45 -1.00
CA GLY A 29 14.55 -17.50 -2.00
C GLY A 29 13.54 -17.28 -3.14
N TRP A 30 13.43 -18.28 -4.00
CA TRP A 30 12.52 -18.28 -5.15
C TRP A 30 11.06 -18.08 -4.74
N ALA A 31 10.65 -18.56 -3.56
CA ALA A 31 9.31 -18.37 -3.00
C ALA A 31 8.97 -16.88 -2.75
N ASP A 32 9.95 -16.08 -2.35
CA ASP A 32 9.77 -14.64 -2.14
C ASP A 32 9.76 -13.88 -3.45
N LEU A 33 10.64 -14.25 -4.38
CA LEU A 33 10.68 -13.66 -5.71
C LEU A 33 9.38 -13.91 -6.47
N THR A 34 8.91 -15.16 -6.51
CA THR A 34 7.66 -15.51 -7.20
C THR A 34 6.46 -14.84 -6.56
N LEU A 35 6.42 -14.69 -5.23
CA LEU A 35 5.37 -13.94 -4.53
C LEU A 35 5.36 -12.46 -4.94
N CYS A 36 6.53 -11.80 -4.98
CA CYS A 36 6.64 -10.42 -5.44
C CYS A 36 6.21 -10.29 -6.91
N LEU A 37 6.65 -11.18 -7.78
CA LEU A 37 6.24 -11.19 -9.19
C LEU A 37 4.73 -11.40 -9.33
N THR A 38 4.15 -12.35 -8.57
CA THR A 38 2.70 -12.56 -8.51
C THR A 38 1.98 -11.28 -8.12
N TRP A 39 2.51 -10.57 -7.13
CA TRP A 39 1.95 -9.30 -6.66
C TRP A 39 1.97 -8.22 -7.73
N PHE A 40 3.12 -8.02 -8.40
CA PHE A 40 3.26 -7.02 -9.47
C PHE A 40 2.37 -7.34 -10.66
N VAL A 41 2.40 -8.58 -11.15
CA VAL A 41 1.58 -9.00 -12.30
C VAL A 41 0.10 -8.99 -11.92
N GLY A 42 -0.24 -9.41 -10.69
CA GLY A 42 -1.58 -9.35 -10.12
C GLY A 42 -2.12 -7.91 -10.05
N TYR A 43 -1.28 -6.94 -9.71
CA TYR A 43 -1.66 -5.52 -9.75
C TYR A 43 -2.02 -5.06 -11.17
N PHE A 44 -1.28 -5.48 -12.20
CA PHE A 44 -1.63 -5.17 -13.59
C PHE A 44 -2.91 -5.88 -14.02
N ALA A 45 -3.12 -7.14 -13.61
CA ALA A 45 -4.36 -7.87 -13.83
C ALA A 45 -5.54 -7.17 -13.16
N PHE A 46 -5.41 -6.76 -11.89
CA PHE A 46 -6.41 -5.97 -11.17
C PHE A 46 -6.72 -4.66 -11.91
N SER A 47 -5.69 -3.93 -12.36
CA SER A 47 -5.87 -2.67 -13.08
C SER A 47 -6.60 -2.88 -14.41
N ALA A 48 -6.31 -3.95 -15.15
CA ALA A 48 -7.00 -4.32 -16.39
C ALA A 48 -8.46 -4.72 -16.12
N ALA A 49 -8.73 -5.50 -15.07
CA ALA A 49 -10.07 -5.88 -14.64
C ALA A 49 -10.92 -4.65 -14.28
N VAL A 50 -10.36 -3.69 -13.53
CA VAL A 50 -11.01 -2.41 -13.22
C VAL A 50 -11.36 -1.65 -14.50
N LEU A 51 -10.48 -1.64 -15.51
CA LEU A 51 -10.76 -1.00 -16.79
C LEU A 51 -11.90 -1.68 -17.54
N VAL A 52 -11.97 -3.01 -17.53
CA VAL A 52 -13.10 -3.77 -18.12
C VAL A 52 -14.41 -3.43 -17.40
N LEU A 53 -14.41 -3.48 -16.07
CA LEU A 53 -15.62 -3.26 -15.26
C LEU A 53 -16.22 -1.88 -15.43
N LYS A 54 -15.40 -0.83 -15.51
CA LYS A 54 -15.87 0.55 -15.65
C LYS A 54 -16.16 0.98 -17.10
N SER A 55 -15.70 0.21 -18.07
CA SER A 55 -15.92 0.51 -19.49
C SER A 55 -17.34 0.19 -19.94
N ALA A 56 -17.89 1.01 -20.86
CA ALA A 56 -19.15 0.68 -21.52
C ALA A 56 -19.03 -0.68 -22.25
N PRO A 57 -20.12 -1.50 -22.32
CA PRO A 57 -20.05 -2.85 -22.89
C PRO A 57 -19.37 -2.93 -24.26
N ARG A 58 -19.70 -2.00 -25.16
CA ARG A 58 -19.10 -1.92 -26.51
C ARG A 58 -17.59 -1.67 -26.52
N ARG A 59 -17.00 -1.17 -25.43
CA ARG A 59 -15.57 -0.84 -25.33
C ARG A 59 -14.77 -1.81 -24.48
N ARG A 60 -15.40 -2.81 -23.86
CA ARG A 60 -14.74 -3.78 -22.98
C ARG A 60 -13.72 -4.65 -23.72
N GLY A 61 -14.03 -5.05 -24.96
CA GLY A 61 -13.20 -5.94 -25.77
C GLY A 61 -11.76 -5.47 -25.93
N ARG A 62 -11.51 -4.16 -25.99
CA ARG A 62 -10.16 -3.60 -26.10
C ARG A 62 -9.27 -3.85 -24.86
N HIS A 63 -9.85 -4.18 -23.72
CA HIS A 63 -9.13 -4.43 -22.46
C HIS A 63 -8.96 -5.91 -22.15
N TYR A 64 -9.68 -6.81 -22.86
CA TYR A 64 -9.58 -8.26 -22.67
C TYR A 64 -8.18 -8.82 -22.93
N PRO A 65 -7.44 -8.43 -23.97
CA PRO A 65 -6.08 -8.94 -24.18
C PRO A 65 -5.15 -8.65 -23.00
N ALA A 66 -5.18 -7.41 -22.47
CA ALA A 66 -4.38 -7.04 -21.29
C ALA A 66 -4.81 -7.83 -20.05
N LEU A 67 -6.14 -7.99 -19.82
CA LEU A 67 -6.65 -8.77 -18.69
C LEU A 67 -6.23 -10.25 -18.81
N ALA A 68 -6.32 -10.84 -20.00
CA ALA A 68 -5.93 -12.23 -20.24
C ALA A 68 -4.42 -12.40 -20.01
N THR A 69 -3.58 -11.55 -20.62
CA THR A 69 -2.11 -11.65 -20.47
C THR A 69 -1.68 -11.54 -19.01
N TYR A 70 -2.11 -10.48 -18.32
CA TYR A 70 -1.72 -10.30 -16.92
C TYR A 70 -2.43 -11.27 -15.98
N GLY A 71 -3.67 -11.67 -16.29
CA GLY A 71 -4.42 -12.66 -15.52
C GLY A 71 -3.77 -14.04 -15.58
N ILE A 72 -3.46 -14.53 -16.77
CA ILE A 72 -2.77 -15.82 -16.95
C ILE A 72 -1.40 -15.78 -16.26
N GLY A 73 -0.63 -14.69 -16.47
CA GLY A 73 0.67 -14.54 -15.83
C GLY A 73 0.56 -14.52 -14.28
N ALA A 74 -0.43 -13.82 -13.72
CA ALA A 74 -0.65 -13.78 -12.27
C ALA A 74 -1.05 -15.15 -11.72
N VAL A 75 -1.89 -15.91 -12.43
CA VAL A 75 -2.28 -17.26 -12.04
C VAL A 75 -1.08 -18.21 -12.09
N ALA A 76 -0.31 -18.20 -13.18
CA ALA A 76 0.87 -19.05 -13.33
C ALA A 76 1.91 -18.78 -12.23
N LEU A 77 2.22 -17.51 -11.96
CA LEU A 77 3.12 -17.10 -10.88
C LEU A 77 2.53 -17.41 -9.50
N GLY A 78 1.21 -17.25 -9.32
CA GLY A 78 0.52 -17.61 -8.09
C GLY A 78 0.59 -19.10 -7.78
N VAL A 79 0.41 -19.94 -8.80
CA VAL A 79 0.57 -21.41 -8.67
C VAL A 79 2.03 -21.75 -8.33
N ALA A 80 3.00 -21.16 -9.04
CA ALA A 80 4.40 -21.36 -8.70
C ALA A 80 4.73 -20.92 -7.27
N THR A 81 4.19 -19.79 -6.84
CA THR A 81 4.35 -19.32 -5.45
C THR A 81 3.72 -20.28 -4.45
N LEU A 82 2.52 -20.81 -4.74
CA LEU A 82 1.83 -21.79 -3.90
C LEU A 82 2.64 -23.09 -3.76
N VAL A 83 3.21 -23.58 -4.86
CA VAL A 83 4.06 -24.78 -4.85
C VAL A 83 5.32 -24.55 -4.02
N LEU A 84 5.98 -23.39 -4.18
CA LEU A 84 7.22 -23.08 -3.46
C LEU A 84 7.01 -22.72 -1.99
N ARG A 85 5.87 -22.07 -1.65
CA ARG A 85 5.60 -21.56 -0.29
C ARG A 85 4.69 -22.46 0.53
N GLY A 86 4.03 -23.40 -0.12
CA GLY A 86 3.13 -24.34 0.51
C GLY A 86 1.70 -23.83 0.72
N PRO A 87 0.78 -24.73 1.15
CA PRO A 87 -0.66 -24.44 1.23
C PRO A 87 -1.02 -23.39 2.30
N ALA A 88 -0.14 -23.08 3.24
CA ALA A 88 -0.36 -22.02 4.21
C ALA A 88 -0.60 -20.64 3.56
N LEU A 89 -0.13 -20.43 2.31
CA LEU A 89 -0.44 -19.22 1.56
C LEU A 89 -1.96 -19.05 1.32
N LEU A 90 -2.72 -20.13 1.27
CA LEU A 90 -4.17 -20.09 1.06
C LEU A 90 -4.95 -19.43 2.21
N TRP A 91 -4.38 -19.35 3.42
CA TRP A 91 -4.98 -18.59 4.52
C TRP A 91 -5.11 -17.09 4.24
N TRP A 92 -4.35 -16.57 3.28
CA TRP A 92 -4.46 -15.18 2.85
C TRP A 92 -5.59 -14.94 1.85
N VAL A 93 -6.11 -15.99 1.21
CA VAL A 93 -7.19 -15.86 0.22
C VAL A 93 -8.43 -15.17 0.79
N PRO A 94 -9.01 -15.57 1.95
CA PRO A 94 -10.16 -14.87 2.51
C PRO A 94 -9.85 -13.41 2.87
N VAL A 95 -8.66 -13.12 3.37
CA VAL A 95 -8.24 -11.75 3.70
C VAL A 95 -8.23 -10.87 2.44
N TYR A 96 -7.60 -11.35 1.36
CA TYR A 96 -7.56 -10.62 0.10
C TYR A 96 -8.91 -10.58 -0.61
N ALA A 97 -9.73 -11.61 -0.51
CA ALA A 97 -11.10 -11.60 -1.03
C ALA A 97 -11.94 -10.51 -0.33
N LEU A 98 -11.79 -10.36 0.99
CA LEU A 98 -12.47 -9.32 1.78
C LEU A 98 -12.01 -7.91 1.40
N LEU A 99 -10.76 -7.73 1.01
CA LEU A 99 -10.21 -6.44 0.56
C LEU A 99 -10.52 -6.17 -0.91
N LEU A 100 -10.25 -7.10 -1.81
CA LEU A 100 -10.39 -6.90 -3.25
C LEU A 100 -11.85 -6.96 -3.73
N GLY A 101 -12.72 -7.74 -3.08
CA GLY A 101 -14.13 -7.82 -3.43
C GLY A 101 -14.82 -6.46 -3.42
N PRO A 102 -14.78 -5.68 -2.33
CA PRO A 102 -15.29 -4.30 -2.31
C PRO A 102 -14.61 -3.40 -3.35
N ALA A 103 -13.30 -3.53 -3.57
CA ALA A 103 -12.59 -2.73 -4.56
C ALA A 103 -13.12 -2.97 -5.98
N PHE A 104 -13.39 -4.23 -6.36
CA PHE A 104 -14.03 -4.57 -7.63
C PHE A 104 -15.47 -4.05 -7.73
N ARG A 105 -16.25 -4.15 -6.64
CA ARG A 105 -17.62 -3.59 -6.60
C ARG A 105 -17.61 -2.07 -6.81
N TRP A 106 -16.70 -1.34 -6.14
CA TRP A 106 -16.59 0.11 -6.36
C TRP A 106 -16.11 0.44 -7.77
N ALA A 107 -15.25 -0.36 -8.37
CA ALA A 107 -14.87 -0.20 -9.78
C ALA A 107 -16.07 -0.39 -10.72
N ALA A 108 -16.87 -1.44 -10.52
CA ALA A 108 -18.07 -1.72 -11.30
C ALA A 108 -19.11 -0.59 -11.18
N THR A 109 -19.25 0.01 -10.00
CA THR A 109 -20.17 1.14 -9.74
C THR A 109 -19.54 2.51 -10.00
N ARG A 110 -18.36 2.57 -10.62
CA ARG A 110 -17.59 3.81 -10.92
C ARG A 110 -17.25 4.65 -9.67
N ARG A 111 -17.18 4.00 -8.51
CA ARG A 111 -16.82 4.62 -7.21
C ARG A 111 -15.37 4.31 -6.79
N GLU A 112 -14.52 3.88 -7.72
CA GLU A 112 -13.09 3.56 -7.47
C GLU A 112 -12.28 4.75 -6.93
N ARG A 113 -12.84 5.96 -7.06
CA ARG A 113 -12.25 7.20 -6.52
C ARG A 113 -12.71 7.55 -5.11
N SER A 114 -13.54 6.71 -4.49
CA SER A 114 -13.95 6.91 -3.10
C SER A 114 -12.76 6.76 -2.14
N LEU A 115 -12.88 7.36 -0.97
CA LEU A 115 -11.87 7.22 0.08
C LEU A 115 -11.73 5.74 0.50
N SER A 116 -12.87 5.07 0.70
CA SER A 116 -12.90 3.66 1.09
C SER A 116 -12.17 2.76 0.08
N SER A 117 -12.35 3.00 -1.23
CA SER A 117 -11.63 2.25 -2.27
C SER A 117 -10.12 2.47 -2.17
N GLY A 118 -9.68 3.72 -1.96
CA GLY A 118 -8.26 4.04 -1.79
C GLY A 118 -7.67 3.37 -0.55
N VAL A 119 -8.35 3.44 0.60
CA VAL A 119 -7.91 2.82 1.86
C VAL A 119 -7.79 1.31 1.71
N VAL A 120 -8.80 0.65 1.17
CA VAL A 120 -8.79 -0.81 0.97
C VAL A 120 -7.66 -1.24 0.04
N THR A 121 -7.41 -0.48 -1.03
CA THR A 121 -6.28 -0.76 -1.93
C THR A 121 -4.93 -0.63 -1.22
N VAL A 122 -4.78 0.37 -0.35
CA VAL A 122 -3.58 0.52 0.49
C VAL A 122 -3.44 -0.64 1.46
N LEU A 123 -4.52 -1.03 2.15
CA LEU A 123 -4.50 -2.16 3.07
C LEU A 123 -4.09 -3.46 2.36
N ALA A 124 -4.64 -3.71 1.16
CA ALA A 124 -4.23 -4.84 0.35
C ALA A 124 -2.74 -4.78 -0.02
N SER A 125 -2.25 -3.60 -0.40
CA SER A 125 -0.84 -3.41 -0.76
C SER A 125 0.10 -3.57 0.43
N CYS A 126 -0.21 -2.97 1.56
CA CYS A 126 0.57 -3.09 2.79
C CYS A 126 0.49 -4.50 3.40
N GLY A 127 -0.61 -5.21 3.20
CA GLY A 127 -0.75 -6.60 3.61
C GLY A 127 0.33 -7.53 3.06
N LEU A 128 0.93 -7.20 1.91
CA LEU A 128 2.03 -7.96 1.35
C LEU A 128 3.24 -8.06 2.30
N MET A 129 3.49 -7.04 3.14
CA MET A 129 4.55 -7.09 4.15
C MET A 129 4.35 -8.29 5.08
N ALA A 130 3.12 -8.46 5.57
CA ALA A 130 2.78 -9.58 6.44
C ALA A 130 2.83 -10.92 5.68
N VAL A 131 2.35 -10.98 4.44
CA VAL A 131 2.44 -12.20 3.62
C VAL A 131 3.89 -12.63 3.41
N LEU A 132 4.80 -11.69 3.13
CA LEU A 132 6.24 -11.97 2.97
C LEU A 132 6.86 -12.46 4.28
N ARG A 133 6.61 -11.71 5.38
CA ARG A 133 7.24 -11.96 6.68
C ARG A 133 6.73 -13.22 7.36
N LEU A 134 5.46 -13.59 7.18
CA LEU A 134 4.80 -14.76 7.77
C LEU A 134 4.93 -16.00 6.86
N ALA A 135 6.14 -16.29 6.36
CA ALA A 135 6.37 -17.57 5.70
C ALA A 135 6.28 -18.72 6.70
N PRO A 136 5.80 -19.92 6.30
CA PRO A 136 5.62 -21.06 7.22
C PRO A 136 6.87 -21.47 8.00
N TRP A 137 8.04 -21.20 7.43
CA TRP A 137 9.34 -21.51 8.03
C TRP A 137 10.01 -20.31 8.71
N SER A 138 9.30 -19.17 8.82
CA SER A 138 9.82 -18.00 9.52
C SER A 138 9.42 -18.01 10.99
N PRO A 139 10.27 -17.52 11.89
CA PRO A 139 9.85 -17.29 13.27
C PRO A 139 8.73 -16.21 13.31
N PRO A 140 7.89 -16.19 14.37
CA PRO A 140 6.84 -15.18 14.49
C PRO A 140 7.45 -13.76 14.49
N PRO A 141 6.73 -12.77 13.91
CA PRO A 141 7.19 -11.39 13.93
C PRO A 141 7.26 -10.83 15.37
N THR A 142 8.25 -10.01 15.61
CA THR A 142 8.38 -9.28 16.86
C THR A 142 7.38 -8.12 16.94
N THR A 143 7.17 -7.58 18.15
CA THR A 143 6.33 -6.38 18.34
C THR A 143 6.85 -5.19 17.53
N SER A 144 8.17 -5.03 17.44
CA SER A 144 8.80 -3.98 16.63
C SER A 144 8.49 -4.12 15.14
N GLU A 145 8.53 -5.34 14.59
CA GLU A 145 8.18 -5.60 13.19
C GLU A 145 6.71 -5.30 12.91
N TRP A 146 5.81 -5.66 13.83
CA TRP A 146 4.38 -5.30 13.73
C TRP A 146 4.17 -3.79 13.80
N ALA A 147 4.82 -3.09 14.74
CA ALA A 147 4.77 -1.63 14.86
C ALA A 147 5.26 -0.95 13.57
N LEU A 148 6.30 -1.48 12.96
CA LEU A 148 6.88 -0.97 11.72
C LEU A 148 5.92 -1.18 10.53
N MET A 149 5.36 -2.37 10.36
CA MET A 149 4.36 -2.65 9.32
C MET A 149 3.10 -1.79 9.50
N ALA A 150 2.66 -1.59 10.74
CA ALA A 150 1.55 -0.70 11.07
C ALA A 150 1.87 0.76 10.70
N THR A 151 3.07 1.25 11.02
CA THR A 151 3.52 2.61 10.70
C THR A 151 3.53 2.86 9.18
N VAL A 152 4.06 1.92 8.39
CA VAL A 152 4.03 1.99 6.93
C VAL A 152 2.58 2.04 6.42
N THR A 153 1.70 1.24 6.98
CA THR A 153 0.28 1.20 6.61
C THR A 153 -0.42 2.51 6.95
N LEU A 154 -0.21 3.05 8.17
CA LEU A 154 -0.74 4.34 8.61
C LEU A 154 -0.29 5.48 7.70
N TYR A 155 0.99 5.50 7.30
CA TYR A 155 1.51 6.49 6.38
C TYR A 155 0.76 6.45 5.02
N PHE A 156 0.64 5.30 4.38
CA PHE A 156 -0.01 5.21 3.07
C PHE A 156 -1.52 5.47 3.12
N VAL A 157 -2.22 5.05 4.18
CA VAL A 157 -3.62 5.45 4.39
C VAL A 157 -3.72 6.97 4.54
N GLY A 158 -2.84 7.58 5.32
CA GLY A 158 -2.74 9.04 5.47
C GLY A 158 -2.48 9.75 4.14
N THR A 159 -1.60 9.21 3.30
CA THR A 159 -1.33 9.75 1.96
C THR A 159 -2.59 9.76 1.09
N VAL A 160 -3.41 8.71 1.13
CA VAL A 160 -4.70 8.68 0.39
C VAL A 160 -5.64 9.80 0.86
N LEU A 161 -5.79 9.97 2.19
CA LEU A 161 -6.60 11.06 2.75
C LEU A 161 -6.06 12.43 2.34
N HIS A 162 -4.76 12.63 2.49
CA HIS A 162 -4.10 13.90 2.23
C HIS A 162 -4.18 14.32 0.78
N VAL A 163 -3.78 13.44 -0.14
CA VAL A 163 -3.82 13.72 -1.58
C VAL A 163 -5.25 13.96 -2.06
N LYS A 164 -6.23 13.23 -1.51
CA LYS A 164 -7.63 13.44 -1.83
C LYS A 164 -8.11 14.83 -1.36
N ALA A 165 -7.77 15.23 -0.13
CA ALA A 165 -8.10 16.54 0.42
C ALA A 165 -7.47 17.69 -0.41
N LEU A 166 -6.22 17.53 -0.86
CA LEU A 166 -5.51 18.57 -1.63
C LEU A 166 -5.97 18.71 -3.08
N ILE A 167 -6.40 17.62 -3.72
CA ILE A 167 -6.69 17.63 -5.16
C ILE A 167 -8.19 17.60 -5.45
N ARG A 168 -8.94 16.71 -4.79
CA ARG A 168 -10.35 16.46 -5.13
C ARG A 168 -11.34 17.19 -4.22
N GLU A 169 -10.98 17.36 -2.96
CA GLU A 169 -11.80 18.02 -1.93
C GLU A 169 -11.16 19.32 -1.46
N ARG A 170 -10.44 19.99 -2.35
CA ARG A 170 -9.64 21.18 -2.06
C ARG A 170 -10.44 22.33 -1.44
N ASN A 171 -11.71 22.46 -1.81
CA ASN A 171 -12.59 23.52 -1.32
C ASN A 171 -13.42 23.08 -0.10
N ASP A 172 -13.21 21.84 0.40
CA ASP A 172 -13.88 21.37 1.61
C ASP A 172 -12.95 21.48 2.84
N PRO A 173 -13.19 22.45 3.73
CA PRO A 173 -12.40 22.61 4.96
C PRO A 173 -12.48 21.38 5.90
N ARG A 174 -13.55 20.59 5.78
CA ARG A 174 -13.72 19.37 6.57
C ARG A 174 -12.73 18.29 6.10
N ALA A 175 -12.45 18.22 4.80
CA ALA A 175 -11.47 17.28 4.26
C ALA A 175 -10.06 17.58 4.76
N ALA A 176 -9.65 18.84 4.76
CA ALA A 176 -8.37 19.27 5.32
C ALA A 176 -8.27 18.95 6.81
N ARG A 177 -9.31 19.26 7.60
CA ARG A 177 -9.35 18.94 9.05
C ARG A 177 -9.28 17.45 9.32
N ARG A 178 -10.01 16.61 8.55
CA ARG A 178 -9.94 15.14 8.65
C ARG A 178 -8.53 14.63 8.36
N SER A 179 -7.87 15.19 7.35
CA SER A 179 -6.48 14.84 7.03
C SER A 179 -5.54 15.18 8.19
N VAL A 180 -5.63 16.39 8.76
CA VAL A 180 -4.80 16.80 9.92
C VAL A 180 -5.06 15.91 11.13
N ALA A 181 -6.34 15.68 11.48
CA ALA A 181 -6.71 14.84 12.63
C ALA A 181 -6.17 13.40 12.47
N TYR A 182 -6.29 12.82 11.27
CA TYR A 182 -5.74 11.50 10.99
C TYR A 182 -4.22 11.45 11.20
N HIS A 183 -3.49 12.44 10.64
CA HIS A 183 -2.03 12.46 10.75
C HIS A 183 -1.57 12.75 12.19
N ALA A 184 -2.32 13.54 12.95
CA ALA A 184 -2.05 13.74 14.37
C ALA A 184 -2.24 12.44 15.18
N ALA A 185 -3.32 11.68 14.91
CA ALA A 185 -3.55 10.38 15.53
C ALA A 185 -2.46 9.35 15.13
N ALA A 186 -2.10 9.31 13.85
CA ALA A 186 -1.01 8.44 13.37
C ALA A 186 0.33 8.81 14.02
N ALA A 187 0.63 10.10 14.13
CA ALA A 187 1.82 10.58 14.81
C ALA A 187 1.84 10.18 16.30
N ALA A 188 0.73 10.32 16.99
CA ALA A 188 0.60 9.89 18.39
C ALA A 188 0.88 8.38 18.54
N LEU A 189 0.33 7.54 17.66
CA LEU A 189 0.59 6.10 17.65
C LEU A 189 2.07 5.77 17.40
N ILE A 190 2.72 6.46 16.46
CA ILE A 190 4.15 6.27 16.16
C ILE A 190 5.00 6.70 17.36
N VAL A 191 4.71 7.86 17.97
CA VAL A 191 5.41 8.34 19.17
C VAL A 191 5.23 7.35 20.32
N THR A 192 4.02 6.84 20.54
CA THR A 192 3.76 5.80 21.54
C THR A 192 4.60 4.55 21.28
N ALA A 193 4.71 4.10 20.04
CA ALA A 193 5.54 2.95 19.68
C ALA A 193 7.03 3.21 19.95
N VAL A 194 7.51 4.45 19.78
CA VAL A 194 8.89 4.84 20.15
C VAL A 194 9.06 4.84 21.67
N LEU A 195 8.13 5.42 22.42
CA LEU A 195 8.20 5.46 23.88
C LEU A 195 8.15 4.06 24.52
N LEU A 196 7.47 3.11 23.89
CA LEU A 196 7.44 1.70 24.29
C LEU A 196 8.67 0.91 23.81
N GLY A 197 9.63 1.55 23.13
CA GLY A 197 10.84 0.90 22.63
C GLY A 197 10.62 -0.03 21.41
N TRP A 198 9.44 0.06 20.76
CA TRP A 198 9.13 -0.75 19.57
C TRP A 198 9.71 -0.15 18.28
N LEU A 199 9.90 1.18 18.27
CA LEU A 199 10.52 1.92 17.18
C LEU A 199 11.67 2.78 17.73
N SER A 200 12.66 3.08 16.89
CA SER A 200 13.78 3.94 17.24
C SER A 200 13.42 5.43 17.22
N TRP A 201 14.18 6.25 17.93
CA TRP A 201 13.91 7.68 18.10
C TRP A 201 13.73 8.51 16.80
N PRO A 202 14.41 8.23 15.66
CA PRO A 202 14.20 9.02 14.44
C PRO A 202 12.79 8.98 13.90
N TRP A 203 12.01 7.96 14.27
CA TRP A 203 10.59 7.90 13.92
C TRP A 203 9.77 9.04 14.53
N ILE A 204 10.23 9.70 15.62
CA ILE A 204 9.59 10.91 16.17
C ILE A 204 9.63 12.05 15.17
N LEU A 205 10.77 12.27 14.49
CA LEU A 205 10.89 13.32 13.48
C LEU A 205 9.93 13.08 12.31
N PHE A 206 9.85 11.83 11.86
CA PHE A 206 8.90 11.44 10.83
C PHE A 206 7.44 11.64 11.29
N ALA A 207 7.12 11.23 12.52
CA ALA A 207 5.78 11.39 13.10
C ALA A 207 5.36 12.87 13.16
N VAL A 208 6.25 13.78 13.57
CA VAL A 208 5.98 15.22 13.62
C VAL A 208 5.81 15.82 12.22
N ALA A 209 6.57 15.36 11.24
CA ALA A 209 6.48 15.84 9.86
C ALA A 209 5.10 15.56 9.21
N LEU A 210 4.41 14.48 9.60
CA LEU A 210 3.14 14.08 9.01
C LEU A 210 2.02 15.10 9.28
N PRO A 211 1.67 15.46 10.53
CA PRO A 211 0.65 16.48 10.81
C PRO A 211 1.10 17.88 10.37
N ALA A 212 2.38 18.22 10.48
CA ALA A 212 2.91 19.49 10.00
C ALA A 212 2.65 19.68 8.49
N ARG A 213 2.96 18.65 7.68
CA ARG A 213 2.63 18.60 6.26
C ARG A 213 1.13 18.74 6.01
N ALA A 214 0.31 17.96 6.70
CA ALA A 214 -1.14 17.94 6.53
C ALA A 214 -1.77 19.31 6.85
N TRP A 215 -1.18 20.05 7.78
CA TRP A 215 -1.63 21.38 8.19
C TRP A 215 -1.14 22.49 7.26
N GLN A 216 0.11 22.42 6.77
CA GLN A 216 0.72 23.47 5.94
C GLN A 216 0.29 23.43 4.47
N MET A 217 0.20 22.24 3.88
CA MET A 217 -0.02 22.10 2.44
C MET A 217 -1.34 22.66 1.92
N PRO A 218 -2.49 22.56 2.64
CA PRO A 218 -3.75 23.16 2.18
C PRO A 218 -3.75 24.69 2.11
N ARG A 219 -2.79 25.36 2.78
CA ARG A 219 -2.69 26.85 2.82
C ARG A 219 -2.17 27.47 1.54
N ALA A 220 -1.52 26.69 0.69
CA ALA A 220 -0.98 27.18 -0.59
C ALA A 220 -1.53 26.35 -1.76
N VAL A 221 -1.78 27.04 -2.88
CA VAL A 221 -2.16 26.38 -4.13
C VAL A 221 -0.94 25.69 -4.71
N ARG A 222 -0.93 24.35 -4.69
CA ARG A 222 0.16 23.55 -5.25
C ARG A 222 -0.29 22.80 -6.49
N ARG A 223 0.63 22.63 -7.44
CA ARG A 223 0.41 21.80 -8.63
C ARG A 223 0.39 20.32 -8.24
N PRO A 224 -0.44 19.46 -8.87
CA PRO A 224 -0.49 18.02 -8.58
C PRO A 224 0.88 17.33 -8.62
N MET A 225 1.78 17.77 -9.50
CA MET A 225 3.15 17.26 -9.60
C MET A 225 3.99 17.56 -8.35
N GLN A 226 3.85 18.76 -7.76
CA GLN A 226 4.55 19.13 -6.53
C GLN A 226 4.08 18.30 -5.34
N ILE A 227 2.76 18.03 -5.27
CA ILE A 227 2.19 17.15 -4.26
C ILE A 227 2.75 15.73 -4.44
N GLY A 228 2.74 15.21 -5.67
CA GLY A 228 3.27 13.88 -5.97
C GLY A 228 4.76 13.73 -5.64
N LEU A 229 5.58 14.73 -5.95
CA LEU A 229 7.02 14.70 -5.68
C LEU A 229 7.31 14.69 -4.17
N LEU A 230 6.56 15.48 -3.38
CA LEU A 230 6.68 15.47 -1.92
C LEU A 230 6.29 14.10 -1.33
N GLU A 231 5.21 13.48 -1.83
CA GLU A 231 4.79 12.15 -1.39
C GLU A 231 5.85 11.08 -1.73
N VAL A 232 6.51 11.19 -2.89
CA VAL A 232 7.62 10.31 -3.25
C VAL A 232 8.80 10.53 -2.29
N ALA A 233 9.19 11.77 -2.01
CA ALA A 233 10.27 12.08 -1.08
C ALA A 233 10.00 11.51 0.33
N LEU A 234 8.78 11.69 0.84
CA LEU A 234 8.38 11.14 2.14
C LEU A 234 8.32 9.60 2.13
N SER A 235 7.90 8.99 1.02
CA SER A 235 7.91 7.53 0.87
C SER A 235 9.34 6.97 0.86
N VAL A 236 10.29 7.69 0.25
CA VAL A 236 11.72 7.34 0.28
C VAL A 236 12.29 7.50 1.69
N THR A 237 11.94 8.59 2.40
CA THR A 237 12.34 8.79 3.80
C THR A 237 11.79 7.69 4.70
N LEU A 238 10.50 7.35 4.55
CA LEU A 238 9.88 6.22 5.26
C LEU A 238 10.65 4.92 5.01
N LEU A 239 10.94 4.62 3.75
CA LEU A 239 11.69 3.41 3.36
C LEU A 239 13.09 3.41 3.97
N ALA A 240 13.81 4.53 3.89
CA ALA A 240 15.15 4.65 4.47
C ALA A 240 15.14 4.44 5.99
N LEU A 241 14.20 5.05 6.71
CA LEU A 241 14.00 4.85 8.15
C LEU A 241 13.66 3.39 8.47
N THR A 242 12.81 2.78 7.66
CA THR A 242 12.42 1.38 7.83
C THR A 242 13.62 0.45 7.66
N LEU A 243 14.43 0.64 6.62
CA LEU A 243 15.61 -0.18 6.34
C LEU A 243 16.73 0.03 7.37
N TRP A 244 16.86 1.25 7.90
CA TRP A 244 17.84 1.58 8.92
C TRP A 244 17.45 1.08 10.32
N ALA A 245 16.15 1.20 10.66
CA ALA A 245 15.60 0.78 11.97
C ALA A 245 15.15 -0.68 11.99
N ALA A 246 15.09 -1.27 10.84
CA ALA A 246 14.77 -2.66 10.66
C ALA A 246 16.06 -3.50 10.82
#